data_e90a30b660632e4c29ce306d27fcf86f
#
_entry.id   e90a30b660632e4c29ce306d27fcf86f
#
_cell.length_a   1.000
_cell.length_b   1.000
_cell.length_c   1.000
_cell.angle_alpha   90.00
_cell.angle_beta   90.00
_cell.angle_gamma   90.00
#
_symmetry.space_group_name_H-M   'P 1'
#
loop_
_entity.id
_entity.type
_entity.pdbx_description
1 polymer ?
#
loop_
_entity_poly.entity_id
_entity_poly.type
_entity_poly.pdbx_seq_one_letter_code
_entity_poly.pdbx_strand_id
1 'polypeptide(L)'
;GFDKINNSFADHEIDILIGTQMITKGLDFKNVGLVGVINTDHFLNFPDFRAHEKAFQVLTQVAGRSGRSGERGSVYLQTYQPDHPIIINVINNDFDKMYAKQLIERKDYKYPPFVRLIRITMKDISFDKLNSSSDWLNKAIRTNFKGLVLGPVYPEISRIKNKYHKEFLIKLTDLKDLNIFRSKFQLIMK
;
A
#
# COMPACT_ATOMS: atom_id res chain seq x y z
N GLY A 1 1.54 28.96 0.97
CA GLY A 1 1.33 27.60 0.56
C GLY A 1 0.40 26.84 1.51
N PHE A 2 0.71 25.61 1.78
CA PHE A 2 -0.10 24.66 2.56
C PHE A 2 -0.42 25.18 3.99
N ASP A 3 0.57 25.70 4.69
CA ASP A 3 0.39 26.23 6.05
C ASP A 3 -0.60 27.39 6.12
N LYS A 4 -0.63 28.25 5.09
CA LYS A 4 -1.59 29.36 5.04
C LYS A 4 -3.02 28.86 4.96
N ILE A 5 -3.30 27.87 4.11
CA ILE A 5 -4.64 27.27 3.96
C ILE A 5 -5.08 26.61 5.27
N ASN A 6 -4.16 25.91 5.92
CA ASN A 6 -4.43 25.23 7.19
C ASN A 6 -4.75 26.23 8.32
N ASN A 7 -4.01 27.32 8.40
CA ASN A 7 -4.28 28.37 9.39
C ASN A 7 -5.63 29.03 9.12
N SER A 8 -5.93 29.41 7.88
CA SER A 8 -7.24 29.98 7.54
C SER A 8 -8.41 29.02 7.82
N PHE A 9 -8.23 27.70 7.67
CA PHE A 9 -9.23 26.71 8.06
C PHE A 9 -9.34 26.60 9.59
N ALA A 10 -8.23 26.60 10.31
CA ALA A 10 -8.21 26.58 11.78
C ALA A 10 -8.85 27.84 12.39
N ASP A 11 -8.68 28.98 11.74
CA ASP A 11 -9.20 30.29 12.15
C ASP A 11 -10.64 30.53 11.66
N HIS A 12 -11.31 29.50 11.08
CA HIS A 12 -12.69 29.57 10.55
C HIS A 12 -12.92 30.59 9.42
N GLU A 13 -11.85 30.95 8.70
CA GLU A 13 -11.96 31.75 7.47
C GLU A 13 -12.38 30.89 6.26
N ILE A 14 -12.28 29.57 6.38
CA ILE A 14 -12.65 28.57 5.37
C ILE A 14 -13.58 27.56 6.02
N ASP A 15 -14.76 27.33 5.43
CA ASP A 15 -15.77 26.40 5.94
C ASP A 15 -15.50 24.95 5.51
N ILE A 16 -14.91 24.75 4.32
CA ILE A 16 -14.70 23.43 3.73
C ILE A 16 -13.26 23.30 3.24
N LEU A 17 -12.55 22.30 3.76
CA LEU A 17 -11.20 21.94 3.32
C LEU A 17 -11.23 20.64 2.53
N ILE A 18 -10.81 20.67 1.26
CA ILE A 18 -10.72 19.50 0.39
C ILE A 18 -9.25 19.20 0.08
N GLY A 19 -8.86 17.95 0.23
CA GLY A 19 -7.51 17.54 -0.08
C GLY A 19 -7.28 16.02 -0.03
N THR A 20 -6.03 15.62 -0.08
CA THR A 20 -5.61 14.21 -0.01
C THR A 20 -5.26 13.83 1.44
N GLN A 21 -4.73 12.62 1.63
CA GLN A 21 -4.21 12.16 2.94
C GLN A 21 -3.22 13.15 3.62
N MET A 22 -2.63 14.09 2.87
CA MET A 22 -1.72 15.08 3.43
C MET A 22 -2.40 15.98 4.46
N ILE A 23 -3.69 16.30 4.30
CA ILE A 23 -4.44 17.11 5.26
C ILE A 23 -4.76 16.35 6.54
N THR A 24 -4.64 15.03 6.57
CA THR A 24 -4.89 14.23 7.77
C THR A 24 -3.63 14.02 8.63
N LYS A 25 -2.44 14.30 8.08
CA LYS A 25 -1.17 14.10 8.78
C LYS A 25 -0.73 15.38 9.48
N GLY A 26 -0.62 15.30 10.80
CA GLY A 26 -0.01 16.37 11.62
C GLY A 26 -0.89 17.60 11.90
N LEU A 27 -2.10 17.63 11.38
CA LEU A 27 -3.03 18.74 11.62
C LEU A 27 -4.06 18.32 12.66
N ASP A 28 -4.21 19.14 13.69
CA ASP A 28 -5.18 18.96 14.75
C ASP A 28 -6.20 20.09 14.70
N PHE A 29 -7.26 19.89 13.92
CA PHE A 29 -8.36 20.84 13.85
C PHE A 29 -9.35 20.59 14.99
N LYS A 30 -9.52 21.56 15.88
CA LYS A 30 -10.33 21.40 17.10
C LYS A 30 -11.83 21.40 16.82
N ASN A 31 -12.31 22.00 15.73
CA ASN A 31 -13.73 22.27 15.49
C ASN A 31 -14.22 21.68 14.16
N VAL A 32 -13.82 20.47 13.84
CA VAL A 32 -14.31 19.77 12.64
C VAL A 32 -15.55 18.97 12.99
N GLY A 33 -16.72 19.44 12.56
CA GLY A 33 -18.01 18.77 12.79
C GLY A 33 -18.24 17.58 11.88
N LEU A 34 -17.68 17.61 10.65
CA LEU A 34 -17.89 16.56 9.66
C LEU A 34 -16.61 16.25 8.87
N VAL A 35 -16.33 14.96 8.70
CA VAL A 35 -15.27 14.47 7.80
C VAL A 35 -15.86 13.52 6.78
N GLY A 36 -15.63 13.80 5.50
CA GLY A 36 -16.03 12.93 4.38
C GLY A 36 -14.82 12.27 3.73
N VAL A 37 -14.84 10.96 3.56
CA VAL A 37 -13.87 10.22 2.75
C VAL A 37 -14.52 9.79 1.45
N ILE A 38 -14.08 10.39 0.34
CA ILE A 38 -14.61 10.10 -0.98
C ILE A 38 -13.82 8.93 -1.57
N ASN A 39 -14.55 7.96 -2.17
CA ASN A 39 -13.99 6.79 -2.83
C ASN A 39 -13.07 5.94 -1.92
N THR A 40 -13.64 5.47 -0.82
CA THR A 40 -12.95 4.57 0.14
C THR A 40 -12.47 3.26 -0.53
N ASP A 41 -13.15 2.81 -1.59
CA ASP A 41 -12.81 1.59 -2.33
C ASP A 41 -11.41 1.65 -2.95
N HIS A 42 -10.89 2.83 -3.25
CA HIS A 42 -9.51 2.99 -3.74
C HIS A 42 -8.48 2.45 -2.73
N PHE A 43 -8.72 2.60 -1.43
CA PHE A 43 -7.83 2.05 -0.40
C PHE A 43 -7.96 0.54 -0.27
N LEU A 44 -9.19 0.00 -0.43
CA LEU A 44 -9.48 -1.43 -0.28
C LEU A 44 -8.90 -2.25 -1.45
N ASN A 45 -9.01 -1.73 -2.66
CA ASN A 45 -8.65 -2.42 -3.90
C ASN A 45 -7.23 -2.11 -4.39
N PHE A 46 -6.41 -1.44 -3.58
CA PHE A 46 -5.04 -1.14 -3.96
C PHE A 46 -4.21 -2.42 -4.09
N PRO A 47 -3.43 -2.63 -5.18
CA PRO A 47 -2.70 -3.87 -5.44
C PRO A 47 -1.42 -4.01 -4.56
N ASP A 48 -1.60 -4.03 -3.24
CA ASP A 48 -0.55 -4.26 -2.25
C ASP A 48 -1.14 -5.19 -1.16
N PHE A 49 -0.37 -6.18 -0.73
CA PHE A 49 -0.79 -7.10 0.34
C PHE A 49 -1.08 -6.40 1.68
N ARG A 50 -0.68 -5.14 1.84
CA ARG A 50 -0.96 -4.28 2.99
C ARG A 50 -2.13 -3.33 2.75
N ALA A 51 -2.86 -3.47 1.65
CA ALA A 51 -3.93 -2.53 1.30
C ALA A 51 -4.96 -2.38 2.42
N HIS A 52 -5.44 -3.49 2.94
CA HIS A 52 -6.44 -3.53 4.02
C HIS A 52 -5.94 -2.90 5.33
N GLU A 53 -4.70 -3.18 5.71
CA GLU A 53 -4.06 -2.60 6.90
C GLU A 53 -3.87 -1.09 6.74
N LYS A 54 -3.41 -0.65 5.57
CA LYS A 54 -3.29 0.78 5.25
C LYS A 54 -4.64 1.48 5.21
N ALA A 55 -5.66 0.81 4.63
CA ALA A 55 -7.03 1.31 4.62
C ALA A 55 -7.53 1.53 6.05
N PHE A 56 -7.43 0.51 6.90
CA PHE A 56 -7.82 0.60 8.30
C PHE A 56 -7.09 1.77 9.00
N GLN A 57 -5.77 1.84 8.87
CA GLN A 57 -4.96 2.90 9.48
C GLN A 57 -5.37 4.30 9.05
N VAL A 58 -5.55 4.52 7.74
CA VAL A 58 -5.92 5.82 7.19
C VAL A 58 -7.33 6.21 7.61
N LEU A 59 -8.30 5.29 7.49
CA LEU A 59 -9.70 5.57 7.80
C LEU A 59 -9.92 5.81 9.29
N THR A 60 -9.25 5.06 10.17
CA THR A 60 -9.29 5.28 11.62
C THR A 60 -8.62 6.61 11.99
N GLN A 61 -7.51 6.96 11.34
CA GLN A 61 -6.86 8.26 11.56
C GLN A 61 -7.77 9.43 11.16
N VAL A 62 -8.48 9.29 10.04
CA VAL A 62 -9.45 10.29 9.57
C VAL A 62 -10.64 10.38 10.53
N ALA A 63 -11.17 9.22 10.95
CA ALA A 63 -12.28 9.15 11.90
C ALA A 63 -11.95 9.85 13.25
N GLY A 64 -10.72 9.72 13.71
CA GLY A 64 -10.24 10.39 14.93
C GLY A 64 -10.08 11.90 14.82
N ARG A 65 -10.36 12.53 13.67
CA ARG A 65 -10.28 14.01 13.49
C ARG A 65 -11.58 14.73 13.76
N SER A 66 -12.72 14.06 13.79
CA SER A 66 -14.01 14.64 14.12
C SER A 66 -14.29 14.57 15.62
N GLY A 67 -14.87 15.63 16.21
CA GLY A 67 -15.46 15.59 17.55
C GLY A 67 -14.52 15.78 18.74
N ARG A 68 -13.38 16.47 18.62
CA ARG A 68 -12.45 16.70 19.75
C ARG A 68 -12.82 17.82 20.71
N SER A 69 -13.77 18.70 20.35
CA SER A 69 -14.14 19.87 21.17
C SER A 69 -15.40 19.70 22.04
N GLY A 70 -15.79 18.44 22.35
CA GLY A 70 -16.95 18.14 23.19
C GLY A 70 -18.22 17.82 22.43
N GLU A 71 -18.34 18.19 21.16
CA GLU A 71 -19.42 17.75 20.28
C GLU A 71 -18.99 16.51 19.46
N ARG A 72 -19.93 15.56 19.30
CA ARG A 72 -19.69 14.37 18.47
C ARG A 72 -19.65 14.76 16.99
N GLY A 73 -18.49 14.74 16.39
CA GLY A 73 -18.36 14.90 14.95
C GLY A 73 -18.81 13.65 14.20
N SER A 74 -19.26 13.85 12.97
CA SER A 74 -19.69 12.77 12.06
C SER A 74 -18.61 12.44 11.05
N VAL A 75 -18.47 11.14 10.72
CA VAL A 75 -17.57 10.67 9.66
C VAL A 75 -18.37 9.88 8.63
N TYR A 76 -18.25 10.26 7.38
CA TYR A 76 -18.90 9.58 6.26
C TYR A 76 -17.87 8.92 5.36
N LEU A 77 -17.99 7.61 5.17
CA LEU A 77 -17.16 6.82 4.27
C LEU A 77 -17.97 6.48 3.02
N GLN A 78 -17.65 7.10 1.89
CA GLN A 78 -18.30 6.78 0.63
C GLN A 78 -17.67 5.49 0.05
N THR A 79 -18.48 4.44 -0.12
CA THR A 79 -18.04 3.14 -0.63
C THR A 79 -19.16 2.42 -1.35
N TYR A 80 -18.81 1.59 -2.33
CA TYR A 80 -19.72 0.62 -2.97
C TYR A 80 -19.78 -0.70 -2.18
N GLN A 81 -18.95 -0.87 -1.14
CA GLN A 81 -18.81 -2.09 -0.35
C GLN A 81 -19.02 -1.80 1.14
N PRO A 82 -20.21 -1.35 1.58
CA PRO A 82 -20.42 -0.96 2.98
C PRO A 82 -20.21 -2.11 3.97
N ASP A 83 -20.47 -3.36 3.54
CA ASP A 83 -20.29 -4.56 4.34
C ASP A 83 -18.87 -5.14 4.27
N HIS A 84 -17.93 -4.46 3.62
CA HIS A 84 -16.55 -4.94 3.57
C HIS A 84 -15.97 -5.05 4.98
N PRO A 85 -15.31 -6.17 5.35
CA PRO A 85 -14.82 -6.40 6.72
C PRO A 85 -13.94 -5.29 7.28
N ILE A 86 -13.13 -4.64 6.43
CA ILE A 86 -12.28 -3.52 6.85
C ILE A 86 -13.12 -2.30 7.21
N ILE A 87 -14.17 -1.99 6.44
CA ILE A 87 -15.10 -0.88 6.76
C ILE A 87 -15.78 -1.14 8.09
N ILE A 88 -16.31 -2.34 8.30
CA ILE A 88 -16.92 -2.76 9.57
C ILE A 88 -15.94 -2.62 10.74
N ASN A 89 -14.70 -3.08 10.56
CA ASN A 89 -13.68 -2.98 11.61
C ASN A 89 -13.29 -1.52 11.90
N VAL A 90 -13.28 -0.64 10.90
CA VAL A 90 -13.05 0.79 11.10
C VAL A 90 -14.18 1.44 11.90
N ILE A 91 -15.44 1.15 11.53
CA ILE A 91 -16.63 1.66 12.23
C ILE A 91 -16.62 1.25 13.70
N ASN A 92 -16.26 -0.01 13.98
CA ASN A 92 -16.20 -0.56 15.33
C ASN A 92 -14.89 -0.28 16.06
N ASN A 93 -13.92 0.37 15.41
CA ASN A 93 -12.54 0.56 15.88
C ASN A 93 -11.88 -0.76 16.34
N ASP A 94 -12.15 -1.86 15.64
CA ASP A 94 -11.73 -3.22 15.98
C ASP A 94 -10.41 -3.58 15.27
N PHE A 95 -9.31 -3.10 15.85
CA PHE A 95 -7.97 -3.39 15.36
C PHE A 95 -7.63 -4.87 15.47
N ASP A 96 -7.98 -5.52 16.58
CA ASP A 96 -7.59 -6.92 16.85
C ASP A 96 -8.20 -7.87 15.85
N LYS A 97 -9.46 -7.67 15.49
CA LYS A 97 -10.15 -8.47 14.48
C LYS A 97 -9.56 -8.26 13.08
N MET A 98 -9.27 -7.02 12.71
CA MET A 98 -8.57 -6.69 11.46
C MET A 98 -7.20 -7.38 11.43
N TYR A 99 -6.40 -7.22 12.50
CA TYR A 99 -5.05 -7.77 12.59
C TYR A 99 -5.05 -9.31 12.50
N ALA A 100 -5.90 -9.98 13.26
CA ALA A 100 -6.00 -11.44 13.25
C ALA A 100 -6.33 -11.98 11.84
N LYS A 101 -7.31 -11.36 11.16
CA LYS A 101 -7.67 -11.75 9.79
C LYS A 101 -6.52 -11.53 8.82
N GLN A 102 -5.87 -10.36 8.86
CA GLN A 102 -4.74 -10.05 7.99
C GLN A 102 -3.56 -10.99 8.23
N LEU A 103 -3.33 -11.43 9.46
CA LEU A 103 -2.25 -12.37 9.78
C LEU A 103 -2.50 -13.74 9.15
N ILE A 104 -3.74 -14.24 9.19
CA ILE A 104 -4.14 -15.49 8.53
C ILE A 104 -3.93 -15.38 7.01
N GLU A 105 -4.47 -14.34 6.37
CA GLU A 105 -4.32 -14.11 4.93
C GLU A 105 -2.84 -14.05 4.52
N ARG A 106 -1.99 -13.36 5.28
CA ARG A 106 -0.55 -13.28 5.02
C ARG A 106 0.15 -14.63 5.11
N LYS A 107 -0.27 -15.49 6.04
CA LYS A 107 0.25 -16.85 6.15
C LYS A 107 -0.14 -17.69 4.95
N ASP A 108 -1.41 -17.68 4.59
CA ASP A 108 -1.97 -18.50 3.49
C ASP A 108 -1.37 -18.10 2.13
N TYR A 109 -1.26 -16.80 1.88
CA TYR A 109 -0.70 -16.27 0.63
C TYR A 109 0.82 -16.09 0.65
N LYS A 110 1.51 -16.52 1.72
CA LYS A 110 2.96 -16.39 1.87
C LYS A 110 3.42 -14.94 1.71
N TYR A 111 2.99 -14.08 2.64
CA TYR A 111 3.42 -12.69 2.78
C TYR A 111 4.15 -12.47 4.12
N PRO A 112 4.93 -11.40 4.26
CA PRO A 112 5.53 -11.03 5.55
C PRO A 112 4.48 -10.90 6.67
N PRO A 113 4.78 -11.35 7.89
CA PRO A 113 6.09 -11.74 8.41
C PRO A 113 6.53 -13.19 8.13
N PHE A 114 5.68 -14.03 7.52
CA PHE A 114 5.93 -15.48 7.33
C PHE A 114 6.97 -15.77 6.26
N VAL A 115 7.19 -14.84 5.32
CA VAL A 115 8.20 -14.93 4.28
C VAL A 115 8.89 -13.59 4.10
N ARG A 116 10.03 -13.58 3.42
CA ARG A 116 10.64 -12.34 2.90
C ARG A 116 10.30 -12.15 1.44
N LEU A 117 10.03 -10.91 1.07
CA LEU A 117 9.80 -10.52 -0.30
C LEU A 117 11.01 -9.80 -0.86
N ILE A 118 11.43 -10.20 -2.06
CA ILE A 118 12.42 -9.49 -2.85
C ILE A 118 11.74 -9.05 -4.14
N ARG A 119 11.70 -7.75 -4.39
CA ARG A 119 11.25 -7.18 -5.65
C ARG A 119 12.47 -6.83 -6.49
N ILE A 120 12.51 -7.35 -7.70
CA ILE A 120 13.51 -6.99 -8.71
C ILE A 120 12.79 -6.19 -9.78
N THR A 121 13.23 -4.95 -9.99
CA THR A 121 12.70 -4.09 -11.06
C THR A 121 13.75 -3.90 -12.13
N MET A 122 13.45 -4.35 -13.34
CA MET A 122 14.25 -4.11 -14.54
C MET A 122 13.72 -2.89 -15.29
N LYS A 123 14.63 -2.13 -15.88
CA LYS A 123 14.28 -0.89 -16.60
C LYS A 123 15.13 -0.76 -17.86
N ASP A 124 14.52 -0.48 -19.00
CA ASP A 124 15.23 -0.14 -20.23
C ASP A 124 14.40 0.87 -21.06
N ILE A 125 15.07 1.63 -21.92
CA ILE A 125 14.43 2.52 -22.90
C ILE A 125 13.84 1.68 -24.04
N SER A 126 14.52 0.60 -24.41
CA SER A 126 14.08 -0.34 -25.44
C SER A 126 13.14 -1.38 -24.85
N PHE A 127 11.93 -1.46 -25.39
CA PHE A 127 10.94 -2.47 -25.02
C PHE A 127 11.44 -3.91 -25.30
N ASP A 128 12.02 -4.14 -26.47
CA ASP A 128 12.48 -5.47 -26.88
C ASP A 128 13.67 -5.95 -26.04
N LYS A 129 14.60 -5.02 -25.75
CA LYS A 129 15.74 -5.32 -24.89
C LYS A 129 15.30 -5.65 -23.46
N LEU A 130 14.32 -4.90 -22.92
CA LEU A 130 13.78 -5.22 -21.61
C LEU A 130 13.12 -6.60 -21.60
N ASN A 131 12.38 -6.96 -22.64
CA ASN A 131 11.71 -8.27 -22.73
C ASN A 131 12.74 -9.41 -22.80
N SER A 132 13.67 -9.36 -23.75
CA SER A 132 14.70 -10.41 -23.89
C SER A 132 15.56 -10.55 -22.64
N SER A 133 15.97 -9.44 -22.02
CA SER A 133 16.73 -9.48 -20.76
C SER A 133 15.91 -10.04 -19.60
N SER A 134 14.61 -9.71 -19.53
CA SER A 134 13.74 -10.22 -18.46
C SER A 134 13.47 -11.71 -18.62
N ASP A 135 13.33 -12.21 -19.83
CA ASP A 135 13.14 -13.64 -20.11
C ASP A 135 14.39 -14.44 -19.79
N TRP A 136 15.56 -13.90 -20.15
CA TRP A 136 16.84 -14.49 -19.74
C TRP A 136 16.95 -14.57 -18.21
N LEU A 137 16.69 -13.46 -17.51
CA LEU A 137 16.77 -13.42 -16.06
C LEU A 137 15.75 -14.36 -15.41
N ASN A 138 14.54 -14.47 -15.97
CA ASN A 138 13.52 -15.40 -15.50
C ASN A 138 14.02 -16.85 -15.54
N LYS A 139 14.62 -17.27 -16.65
CA LYS A 139 15.21 -18.60 -16.78
C LYS A 139 16.34 -18.81 -15.76
N ALA A 140 17.26 -17.84 -15.65
CA ALA A 140 18.37 -17.91 -14.72
C ALA A 140 17.93 -18.01 -13.26
N ILE A 141 16.95 -17.21 -12.84
CA ILE A 141 16.42 -17.27 -11.48
C ILE A 141 15.75 -18.62 -11.22
N ARG A 142 14.85 -19.08 -12.09
CA ARG A 142 14.11 -20.33 -11.88
C ARG A 142 14.99 -21.56 -11.87
N THR A 143 16.09 -21.55 -12.62
CA THR A 143 17.09 -22.62 -12.60
C THR A 143 17.87 -22.68 -11.29
N ASN A 144 18.19 -21.52 -10.71
CA ASN A 144 19.08 -21.44 -9.54
C ASN A 144 18.33 -21.37 -8.19
N PHE A 145 17.02 -21.07 -8.21
CA PHE A 145 16.21 -20.90 -6.99
C PHE A 145 14.97 -21.78 -7.02
N LYS A 146 14.77 -22.54 -5.93
CA LYS A 146 13.56 -23.37 -5.72
C LYS A 146 12.41 -22.58 -5.07
N GLY A 147 12.60 -21.28 -4.76
CA GLY A 147 11.58 -20.44 -4.15
C GLY A 147 10.46 -20.04 -5.11
N LEU A 148 9.40 -19.46 -4.55
CA LEU A 148 8.29 -18.96 -5.36
C LEU A 148 8.70 -17.66 -6.06
N VAL A 149 8.79 -17.71 -7.39
CA VAL A 149 9.13 -16.59 -8.26
C VAL A 149 7.89 -16.23 -9.09
N LEU A 150 7.38 -15.04 -8.89
CA LEU A 150 6.26 -14.47 -9.65
C LEU A 150 6.80 -13.42 -10.63
N GLY A 151 6.22 -13.37 -11.81
CA GLY A 151 6.67 -12.51 -12.91
C GLY A 151 7.56 -13.28 -13.90
N PRO A 152 8.18 -12.57 -14.89
CA PRO A 152 8.20 -11.11 -15.03
C PRO A 152 6.84 -10.55 -15.47
N VAL A 153 6.43 -9.43 -14.86
CA VAL A 153 5.19 -8.72 -15.22
C VAL A 153 5.47 -7.23 -15.40
N TYR A 154 4.65 -6.59 -16.22
CA TYR A 154 4.63 -5.14 -16.28
C TYR A 154 3.87 -4.61 -15.06
N PRO A 155 4.42 -3.62 -14.33
CA PRO A 155 3.67 -2.92 -13.29
C PRO A 155 2.52 -2.10 -13.91
N GLU A 156 1.57 -1.66 -13.09
CA GLU A 156 0.43 -0.83 -13.51
C GLU A 156 0.89 0.40 -14.31
N ILE A 157 1.95 1.07 -13.86
CA ILE A 157 2.62 2.11 -14.62
C ILE A 157 3.87 1.51 -15.26
N SER A 158 3.73 0.98 -16.45
CA SER A 158 4.79 0.25 -17.15
C SER A 158 5.87 1.13 -17.77
N ARG A 159 5.65 2.45 -17.91
CA ARG A 159 6.63 3.40 -18.47
C ARG A 159 6.73 4.65 -17.60
N ILE A 160 7.92 4.89 -17.04
CA ILE A 160 8.23 6.04 -16.17
C ILE A 160 9.51 6.69 -16.67
N LYS A 161 9.49 8.03 -16.84
CA LYS A 161 10.65 8.81 -17.34
C LYS A 161 11.29 8.19 -18.57
N ASN A 162 10.47 7.85 -19.55
CA ASN A 162 10.85 7.24 -20.84
C ASN A 162 11.52 5.86 -20.75
N LYS A 163 11.41 5.15 -19.63
CA LYS A 163 11.91 3.78 -19.46
C LYS A 163 10.74 2.83 -19.20
N TYR A 164 10.74 1.69 -19.89
CA TYR A 164 9.85 0.56 -19.62
C TYR A 164 10.32 -0.16 -18.37
N HIS A 165 9.38 -0.70 -17.60
CA HIS A 165 9.63 -1.40 -16.35
C HIS A 165 9.04 -2.80 -16.41
N LYS A 166 9.77 -3.79 -15.89
CA LYS A 166 9.28 -5.14 -15.58
C LYS A 166 9.69 -5.53 -14.18
N GLU A 167 8.86 -6.31 -13.52
CA GLU A 167 9.06 -6.68 -12.12
C GLU A 167 8.97 -8.18 -11.90
N PHE A 168 9.80 -8.65 -10.99
CA PHE A 168 9.71 -9.96 -10.36
C PHE A 168 9.43 -9.79 -8.88
N LEU A 169 8.65 -10.69 -8.32
CA LEU A 169 8.47 -10.83 -6.88
C LEU A 169 8.90 -12.23 -6.46
N ILE A 170 9.89 -12.29 -5.59
CA ILE A 170 10.44 -13.54 -5.08
C ILE A 170 10.05 -13.66 -3.61
N LYS A 171 9.48 -14.82 -3.24
CA LYS A 171 9.08 -15.13 -1.86
C LYS A 171 10.06 -16.15 -1.28
N LEU A 172 10.79 -15.76 -0.23
CA LEU A 172 11.74 -16.60 0.48
C LEU A 172 11.17 -17.01 1.83
N THR A 173 11.12 -18.30 2.09
CA THR A 173 10.53 -18.87 3.32
C THR A 173 11.52 -18.95 4.48
N ASP A 174 12.83 -18.99 4.22
CA ASP A 174 13.87 -19.06 5.25
C ASP A 174 14.85 -17.88 5.14
N LEU A 175 15.42 -17.48 6.30
CA LEU A 175 16.49 -16.49 6.37
C LEU A 175 17.79 -16.96 5.71
N LYS A 176 18.07 -18.26 5.78
CA LYS A 176 19.21 -18.88 5.09
C LYS A 176 19.09 -18.71 3.59
N ASP A 177 17.88 -18.78 3.05
CA ASP A 177 17.59 -18.58 1.64
C ASP A 177 17.97 -17.19 1.15
N LEU A 178 17.94 -16.17 2.02
CA LEU A 178 18.33 -14.82 1.64
C LEU A 178 19.82 -14.71 1.28
N ASN A 179 20.70 -15.32 2.09
CA ASN A 179 22.14 -15.29 1.84
C ASN A 179 22.49 -16.13 0.58
N ILE A 180 21.84 -17.27 0.45
CA ILE A 180 21.99 -18.14 -0.74
C ILE A 180 21.48 -17.39 -1.98
N PHE A 181 20.32 -16.72 -1.87
CA PHE A 181 19.79 -15.91 -2.96
C PHE A 181 20.77 -14.80 -3.35
N ARG A 182 21.26 -14.04 -2.39
CA ARG A 182 22.19 -12.92 -2.63
C ARG A 182 23.45 -13.38 -3.35
N SER A 183 24.09 -14.45 -2.88
CA SER A 183 25.31 -14.99 -3.47
C SER A 183 25.08 -15.49 -4.91
N LYS A 184 24.03 -16.28 -5.12
CA LYS A 184 23.69 -16.80 -6.46
C LYS A 184 23.25 -15.68 -7.40
N PHE A 185 22.47 -14.71 -6.93
CA PHE A 185 22.04 -13.57 -7.74
C PHE A 185 23.23 -12.72 -8.18
N GLN A 186 24.22 -12.51 -7.32
CA GLN A 186 25.45 -11.81 -7.68
C GLN A 186 26.26 -12.56 -8.78
N LEU A 187 26.22 -13.89 -8.78
CA LEU A 187 26.85 -14.69 -9.84
C LEU A 187 26.10 -14.59 -11.17
N ILE A 188 24.78 -14.54 -11.13
CA ILE A 188 23.95 -14.39 -12.34
C ILE A 188 24.14 -13.00 -12.98
N MET A 189 24.43 -11.98 -12.18
CA MET A 189 24.58 -10.60 -12.66
C MET A 189 26.00 -10.22 -13.09
N LYS A 190 26.98 -11.12 -12.96
CA LYS A 190 28.32 -10.99 -13.52
C LYS A 190 28.40 -11.53 -14.94
#